data_df4094220b76de7fbca7121105cffe50
#
_entry.id   df4094220b76de7fbca7121105cffe50
#
_cell.length_a   1.000
_cell.length_b   1.000
_cell.length_c   1.000
_cell.angle_alpha   90.00
_cell.angle_beta   90.00
_cell.angle_gamma   90.00
#
_symmetry.space_group_name_H-M   'P 1'
#
loop_
_entity.id
_entity.type
_entity.pdbx_description
1 polymer ?
#
loop_
_entity_poly.entity_id
_entity_poly.type
_entity_poly.pdbx_seq_one_letter_code
_entity_poly.pdbx_strand_id
1 'polypeptide(L)'
;MTQYIWIDEKGNKAYFSDKEMTIRHREDGPALETVDGLMHWYNNGLLHRTDGPAMYIPYEYIDSNGKLIVHKIRIIKWFLDGKLHRVGGPAVIYPNGDTTWYHHGLLHRTDGPAVVDKNCKSWYIHGKLHREDGPAIEGIKDYKRDRWFIHDTHLTKREHYEYYNPPKKQTININGKGFTLEELNALIETAKGNSLPF
;
A
#
# COMPACT_ATOMS: atom_id res chain seq x y z
N MET A 1 25.06 25.88 2.54
CA MET A 1 24.41 26.18 3.84
C MET A 1 25.36 25.87 4.98
N THR A 2 25.30 26.58 6.12
CA THR A 2 26.06 26.22 7.31
C THR A 2 25.45 24.97 7.90
N GLN A 3 26.26 23.94 8.14
CA GLN A 3 25.81 22.66 8.72
C GLN A 3 26.23 22.59 10.17
N TYR A 4 25.31 22.21 11.05
CA TYR A 4 25.56 22.00 12.48
C TYR A 4 25.56 20.50 12.77
N ILE A 5 26.52 20.04 13.57
CA ILE A 5 26.72 18.63 13.85
C ILE A 5 26.64 18.42 15.37
N TRP A 6 25.83 17.46 15.77
CA TRP A 6 25.82 16.93 17.12
C TRP A 6 26.44 15.54 17.14
N ILE A 7 27.28 15.28 18.12
CA ILE A 7 27.90 13.97 18.32
C ILE A 7 27.75 13.60 19.79
N ASP A 8 27.21 12.41 20.08
CA ASP A 8 27.10 11.91 21.45
C ASP A 8 28.33 11.18 21.91
N GLU A 9 28.34 10.77 23.19
CA GLU A 9 29.46 10.06 23.83
C GLU A 9 29.78 8.69 23.18
N LYS A 10 28.80 8.09 22.48
CA LYS A 10 28.97 6.82 21.76
C LYS A 10 29.50 7.01 20.33
N GLY A 11 29.52 8.24 19.83
CA GLY A 11 29.94 8.57 18.46
C GLY A 11 28.78 8.59 17.45
N ASN A 12 27.52 8.55 17.89
CA ASN A 12 26.38 8.78 17.01
C ASN A 12 26.37 10.22 16.53
N LYS A 13 26.00 10.45 15.26
CA LYS A 13 26.03 11.78 14.63
C LYS A 13 24.67 12.19 14.13
N ALA A 14 24.33 13.45 14.37
CA ALA A 14 23.15 14.07 13.76
C ALA A 14 23.54 15.42 13.15
N TYR A 15 22.99 15.71 11.96
CA TYR A 15 23.31 16.89 11.15
C TYR A 15 22.05 17.75 11.01
N PHE A 16 22.22 19.08 11.12
CA PHE A 16 21.12 20.05 11.16
C PHE A 16 21.43 21.25 10.26
N SER A 17 20.38 21.86 9.74
CA SER A 17 20.45 23.09 8.93
C SER A 17 20.35 24.36 9.77
N ASP A 18 19.93 24.26 11.03
CA ASP A 18 19.73 25.37 11.96
C ASP A 18 20.63 25.27 13.19
N LYS A 19 21.01 26.43 13.76
CA LYS A 19 21.87 26.56 14.94
C LYS A 19 21.23 25.94 16.20
N GLU A 20 19.92 26.01 16.30
CA GLU A 20 19.11 25.46 17.38
C GLU A 20 19.04 23.93 17.34
N MET A 21 19.56 23.29 16.27
CA MET A 21 19.57 21.84 16.04
C MET A 21 18.17 21.21 16.08
N THR A 22 17.21 21.87 15.46
CA THR A 22 15.81 21.42 15.41
C THR A 22 15.43 20.79 14.07
N ILE A 23 16.10 21.20 12.95
CA ILE A 23 15.76 20.77 11.59
C ILE A 23 16.87 19.88 11.07
N ARG A 24 16.67 18.55 11.10
CA ARG A 24 17.61 17.59 10.51
C ARG A 24 17.72 17.78 9.01
N HIS A 25 18.96 17.90 8.53
CA HIS A 25 19.25 18.08 7.11
C HIS A 25 20.71 17.73 6.80
N ARG A 26 20.93 17.01 5.69
CA ARG A 26 22.25 16.82 5.11
C ARG A 26 22.14 16.50 3.62
N GLU A 27 22.95 17.17 2.78
CA GLU A 27 22.90 17.01 1.31
C GLU A 27 23.75 15.81 0.84
N ASP A 28 24.90 15.59 1.46
CA ASP A 28 25.94 14.65 1.02
C ASP A 28 25.95 13.31 1.75
N GLY A 29 24.93 13.03 2.58
CA GLY A 29 24.88 11.79 3.36
C GLY A 29 23.68 11.67 4.28
N PRO A 30 23.68 10.67 5.20
CA PRO A 30 22.64 10.57 6.20
C PRO A 30 22.71 11.72 7.21
N ALA A 31 21.58 12.32 7.53
CA ALA A 31 21.49 13.35 8.56
C ALA A 31 21.40 12.78 9.99
N LEU A 32 21.24 11.47 10.12
CA LEU A 32 21.40 10.72 11.36
C LEU A 32 22.13 9.43 11.04
N GLU A 33 23.23 9.19 11.76
CA GLU A 33 23.99 7.94 11.68
C GLU A 33 24.43 7.50 13.06
N THR A 34 24.28 6.23 13.37
CA THR A 34 24.65 5.66 14.66
C THR A 34 25.71 4.59 14.51
N VAL A 35 26.46 4.33 15.57
CA VAL A 35 27.54 3.35 15.57
C VAL A 35 27.09 1.91 15.33
N ASP A 36 25.83 1.59 15.63
CA ASP A 36 25.18 0.31 15.33
C ASP A 36 24.67 0.22 13.90
N GLY A 37 24.79 1.32 13.12
CA GLY A 37 24.54 1.34 11.68
C GLY A 37 23.13 1.78 11.26
N LEU A 38 22.37 2.43 12.15
CA LEU A 38 21.16 3.14 11.73
C LEU A 38 21.58 4.34 10.88
N MET A 39 20.91 4.55 9.75
CA MET A 39 21.17 5.68 8.87
C MET A 39 19.84 6.23 8.35
N HIS A 40 19.64 7.53 8.54
CA HIS A 40 18.46 8.24 8.05
C HIS A 40 18.85 9.47 7.25
N TRP A 41 18.27 9.63 6.06
CA TRP A 41 18.40 10.81 5.21
C TRP A 41 17.22 11.74 5.43
N TYR A 42 17.55 12.99 5.72
CA TYR A 42 16.56 14.05 5.93
C TYR A 42 16.85 15.22 5.00
N ASN A 43 15.79 15.77 4.44
CA ASN A 43 15.79 17.07 3.78
C ASN A 43 14.80 17.98 4.51
N ASN A 44 15.31 19.09 5.09
CA ASN A 44 14.51 20.06 5.84
C ASN A 44 13.55 19.41 6.87
N GLY A 45 14.07 18.52 7.69
CA GLY A 45 13.34 17.84 8.76
C GLY A 45 12.47 16.66 8.31
N LEU A 46 12.32 16.41 7.01
CA LEU A 46 11.54 15.30 6.48
C LEU A 46 12.45 14.16 5.99
N LEU A 47 12.08 12.91 6.29
CA LEU A 47 12.74 11.76 5.68
C LEU A 47 12.60 11.84 4.16
N HIS A 48 13.74 11.90 3.46
CA HIS A 48 13.77 12.11 2.01
C HIS A 48 15.06 11.63 1.40
N ARG A 49 14.96 10.86 0.30
CA ARG A 49 16.09 10.52 -0.56
C ARG A 49 15.60 10.11 -1.95
N THR A 50 16.19 10.64 -3.01
CA THR A 50 15.78 10.38 -4.41
C THR A 50 16.62 9.30 -5.09
N ASP A 51 17.88 9.14 -4.69
CA ASP A 51 18.84 8.22 -5.31
C ASP A 51 18.97 6.86 -4.58
N GLY A 52 18.19 6.66 -3.52
CA GLY A 52 18.24 5.45 -2.71
C GLY A 52 17.23 5.44 -1.58
N PRO A 53 17.31 4.44 -0.68
CA PRO A 53 16.47 4.41 0.51
C PRO A 53 16.88 5.52 1.50
N ALA A 54 15.87 6.17 2.09
CA ALA A 54 16.06 7.24 3.06
C ALA A 54 16.28 6.71 4.48
N MET A 55 16.12 5.40 4.71
CA MET A 55 16.28 4.81 6.04
C MET A 55 16.84 3.39 5.95
N TYR A 56 17.90 3.14 6.71
CA TYR A 56 18.43 1.82 7.00
C TYR A 56 18.35 1.59 8.51
N ILE A 57 17.62 0.55 8.93
CA ILE A 57 17.45 0.20 10.34
C ILE A 57 18.17 -1.13 10.57
N PRO A 58 19.16 -1.24 11.48
CA PRO A 58 19.74 -2.51 11.86
C PRO A 58 18.66 -3.49 12.32
N TYR A 59 18.82 -4.75 11.97
CA TYR A 59 17.90 -5.79 12.40
C TYR A 59 18.59 -6.69 13.40
N GLU A 60 18.00 -6.74 14.59
CA GLU A 60 18.48 -7.56 15.69
C GLU A 60 17.40 -8.59 16.05
N TYR A 61 17.79 -9.81 16.32
CA TYR A 61 16.90 -10.82 16.88
C TYR A 61 17.64 -11.71 17.89
N ILE A 62 16.89 -12.33 18.78
CA ILE A 62 17.41 -13.33 19.72
C ILE A 62 17.24 -14.69 19.05
N ASP A 63 18.35 -15.43 18.88
CA ASP A 63 18.30 -16.80 18.32
C ASP A 63 17.71 -17.81 19.32
N SER A 64 17.55 -19.07 18.88
CA SER A 64 17.02 -20.16 19.71
C SER A 64 17.85 -20.47 20.97
N ASN A 65 19.07 -19.97 21.06
CA ASN A 65 19.98 -20.12 22.19
C ASN A 65 20.00 -18.91 23.12
N GLY A 66 19.13 -17.92 22.89
CA GLY A 66 19.05 -16.68 23.67
C GLY A 66 20.16 -15.67 23.36
N LYS A 67 20.91 -15.86 22.28
CA LYS A 67 21.99 -14.95 21.86
C LYS A 67 21.43 -13.85 20.97
N LEU A 68 21.76 -12.59 21.28
CA LEU A 68 21.48 -11.45 20.42
C LEU A 68 22.33 -11.53 19.15
N ILE A 69 21.66 -11.61 17.99
CA ILE A 69 22.26 -11.58 16.67
C ILE A 69 21.95 -10.23 16.02
N VAL A 70 22.99 -9.43 15.81
CA VAL A 70 22.91 -8.20 15.02
C VAL A 70 23.18 -8.54 13.57
N HIS A 71 22.17 -8.48 12.72
CA HIS A 71 22.34 -8.78 11.31
C HIS A 71 22.89 -7.60 10.52
N LYS A 72 23.79 -7.88 9.57
CA LYS A 72 24.16 -6.94 8.51
C LYS A 72 22.99 -6.62 7.59
N ILE A 73 21.94 -7.46 7.59
CA ILE A 73 20.71 -7.26 6.82
C ILE A 73 19.82 -6.29 7.60
N ARG A 74 19.36 -5.26 6.92
CA ARG A 74 18.63 -4.12 7.51
C ARG A 74 17.21 -4.06 6.99
N ILE A 75 16.30 -3.50 7.79
CA ILE A 75 15.05 -3.00 7.23
C ILE A 75 15.38 -1.76 6.40
N ILE A 76 14.97 -1.76 5.16
CA ILE A 76 15.26 -0.71 4.19
C ILE A 76 13.97 -0.02 3.83
N LYS A 77 13.94 1.32 3.92
CA LYS A 77 12.74 2.09 3.63
C LYS A 77 13.04 3.29 2.73
N TRP A 78 12.22 3.46 1.70
CA TRP A 78 12.25 4.61 0.80
C TRP A 78 11.22 5.64 1.23
N PHE A 79 11.64 6.88 1.33
CA PHE A 79 10.80 8.01 1.67
C PHE A 79 11.01 9.15 0.67
N LEU A 80 9.90 9.80 0.32
CA LEU A 80 9.86 11.05 -0.42
C LEU A 80 9.01 12.03 0.40
N ASP A 81 9.59 13.16 0.82
CA ASP A 81 8.95 14.21 1.60
C ASP A 81 8.19 13.69 2.83
N GLY A 82 8.87 12.84 3.63
CA GLY A 82 8.34 12.25 4.86
C GLY A 82 7.34 11.10 4.67
N LYS A 83 7.00 10.73 3.42
CA LYS A 83 6.06 9.65 3.13
C LYS A 83 6.77 8.45 2.53
N LEU A 84 6.39 7.25 2.94
CA LEU A 84 6.83 6.02 2.27
C LEU A 84 6.46 6.09 0.79
N HIS A 85 7.47 6.00 -0.08
CA HIS A 85 7.29 6.12 -1.52
C HIS A 85 8.44 5.47 -2.28
N ARG A 86 8.14 4.68 -3.30
CA ARG A 86 9.13 4.23 -4.28
C ARG A 86 8.47 3.95 -5.62
N VAL A 87 9.08 4.43 -6.71
CA VAL A 87 8.68 4.07 -8.07
C VAL A 87 9.41 2.80 -8.49
N GLY A 88 8.71 1.86 -9.10
CA GLY A 88 9.27 0.65 -9.68
C GLY A 88 9.79 -0.40 -8.68
N GLY A 89 9.46 -0.28 -7.39
CA GLY A 89 9.89 -1.25 -6.39
C GLY A 89 9.16 -1.10 -5.04
N PRO A 90 9.35 -2.05 -4.10
CA PRO A 90 8.79 -1.95 -2.77
C PRO A 90 9.46 -0.81 -1.99
N ALA A 91 8.64 -0.01 -1.29
CA ALA A 91 9.13 1.08 -0.45
C ALA A 91 9.64 0.60 0.91
N VAL A 92 9.28 -0.62 1.34
CA VAL A 92 9.83 -1.27 2.53
C VAL A 92 10.27 -2.68 2.17
N ILE A 93 11.48 -3.03 2.57
CA ILE A 93 12.04 -4.38 2.45
C ILE A 93 12.50 -4.82 3.83
N TYR A 94 12.01 -5.97 4.28
CA TYR A 94 12.37 -6.58 5.54
C TYR A 94 13.45 -7.65 5.35
N PRO A 95 14.25 -7.94 6.37
CA PRO A 95 15.32 -8.94 6.30
C PRO A 95 14.86 -10.36 6.00
N ASN A 96 13.63 -10.69 6.35
CA ASN A 96 13.00 -11.99 6.09
C ASN A 96 12.44 -12.15 4.65
N GLY A 97 12.63 -11.12 3.81
CA GLY A 97 12.14 -11.09 2.44
C GLY A 97 10.73 -10.51 2.26
N ASP A 98 10.03 -10.18 3.35
CA ASP A 98 8.75 -9.50 3.24
C ASP A 98 8.90 -8.13 2.58
N THR A 99 7.93 -7.74 1.78
CA THR A 99 7.97 -6.47 1.03
C THR A 99 6.64 -5.73 1.09
N THR A 100 6.74 -4.40 1.08
CA THR A 100 5.55 -3.56 1.07
C THR A 100 5.74 -2.40 0.10
N TRP A 101 4.77 -2.22 -0.79
CA TRP A 101 4.75 -1.17 -1.81
C TRP A 101 3.90 0.01 -1.36
N TYR A 102 4.48 1.20 -1.44
CA TYR A 102 3.81 2.44 -1.10
C TYR A 102 3.97 3.47 -2.19
N HIS A 103 2.90 4.23 -2.42
CA HIS A 103 2.89 5.42 -3.25
C HIS A 103 2.34 6.60 -2.43
N HIS A 104 3.21 7.60 -2.14
CA HIS A 104 2.91 8.77 -1.30
C HIS A 104 2.26 8.43 0.07
N GLY A 105 2.78 7.40 0.74
CA GLY A 105 2.32 6.97 2.06
C GLY A 105 1.15 6.00 2.07
N LEU A 106 0.57 5.69 0.91
CA LEU A 106 -0.53 4.73 0.78
C LEU A 106 -0.03 3.41 0.19
N LEU A 107 -0.50 2.29 0.72
CA LEU A 107 -0.30 0.98 0.11
C LEU A 107 -0.84 1.00 -1.32
N HIS A 108 0.02 0.72 -2.30
CA HIS A 108 -0.37 0.80 -3.70
C HIS A 108 0.56 -0.01 -4.60
N ARG A 109 -0.05 -0.85 -5.45
CA ARG A 109 0.63 -1.50 -6.56
C ARG A 109 -0.38 -1.96 -7.60
N THR A 110 -0.12 -1.69 -8.90
CA THR A 110 -1.05 -2.01 -10.00
C THR A 110 -0.73 -3.33 -10.71
N ASP A 111 0.52 -3.79 -10.63
CA ASP A 111 1.02 -4.97 -11.36
C ASP A 111 1.24 -6.20 -10.46
N GLY A 112 0.73 -6.18 -9.23
CA GLY A 112 0.88 -7.29 -8.29
C GLY A 112 0.46 -6.94 -6.86
N PRO A 113 0.76 -7.81 -5.88
CA PRO A 113 0.45 -7.54 -4.48
C PRO A 113 1.28 -6.39 -3.93
N ALA A 114 0.64 -5.45 -3.21
CA ALA A 114 1.31 -4.35 -2.53
C ALA A 114 1.99 -4.80 -1.22
N VAL A 115 1.51 -5.87 -0.61
CA VAL A 115 2.11 -6.51 0.57
C VAL A 115 2.36 -7.97 0.28
N VAL A 116 3.57 -8.42 0.55
CA VAL A 116 3.97 -9.83 0.49
C VAL A 116 4.65 -10.18 1.80
N ASP A 117 4.09 -11.13 2.52
CA ASP A 117 4.69 -11.73 3.71
C ASP A 117 4.68 -13.25 3.63
N LYS A 118 5.24 -13.92 4.63
CA LYS A 118 5.35 -15.40 4.68
C LYS A 118 4.00 -16.14 4.67
N ASN A 119 2.89 -15.46 4.98
CA ASN A 119 1.58 -16.07 5.15
C ASN A 119 0.62 -15.73 4.01
N CYS A 120 0.72 -14.51 3.47
CA CYS A 120 -0.24 -14.02 2.48
C CYS A 120 0.37 -12.98 1.52
N LYS A 121 -0.35 -12.76 0.43
CA LYS A 121 -0.20 -11.63 -0.47
C LYS A 121 -1.44 -10.77 -0.39
N SER A 122 -1.28 -9.45 -0.40
CA SER A 122 -2.42 -8.54 -0.32
C SER A 122 -2.31 -7.43 -1.38
N TRP A 123 -3.39 -7.22 -2.11
CA TRP A 123 -3.48 -6.23 -3.19
C TRP A 123 -4.15 -4.97 -2.69
N TYR A 124 -3.50 -3.85 -2.91
CA TYR A 124 -3.98 -2.54 -2.50
C TYR A 124 -3.87 -1.53 -3.64
N ILE A 125 -4.92 -0.75 -3.83
CA ILE A 125 -4.96 0.42 -4.71
C ILE A 125 -5.32 1.64 -3.86
N HIS A 126 -4.42 2.64 -3.81
CA HIS A 126 -4.59 3.87 -3.03
C HIS A 126 -4.99 3.63 -1.57
N GLY A 127 -4.31 2.66 -0.91
CA GLY A 127 -4.53 2.32 0.49
C GLY A 127 -5.71 1.39 0.77
N LYS A 128 -6.49 1.03 -0.25
CA LYS A 128 -7.67 0.18 -0.12
C LYS A 128 -7.43 -1.23 -0.66
N LEU A 129 -7.89 -2.24 0.03
CA LEU A 129 -7.92 -3.63 -0.46
C LEU A 129 -8.73 -3.69 -1.75
N HIS A 130 -8.09 -4.12 -2.84
CA HIS A 130 -8.70 -4.16 -4.16
C HIS A 130 -7.96 -5.10 -5.09
N ARG A 131 -8.68 -6.01 -5.73
CA ARG A 131 -8.18 -6.84 -6.84
C ARG A 131 -9.33 -7.27 -7.73
N GLU A 132 -9.16 -7.13 -9.07
CA GLU A 132 -10.20 -7.43 -10.06
C GLU A 132 -10.22 -8.90 -10.48
N ASP A 133 -9.05 -9.53 -10.59
CA ASP A 133 -8.87 -10.87 -11.15
C ASP A 133 -8.75 -11.98 -10.11
N GLY A 134 -8.96 -11.69 -8.82
CA GLY A 134 -8.81 -12.68 -7.77
C GLY A 134 -9.09 -12.15 -6.37
N PRO A 135 -8.77 -12.93 -5.33
CA PRO A 135 -8.89 -12.46 -3.96
C PRO A 135 -7.89 -11.33 -3.69
N ALA A 136 -8.33 -10.24 -3.04
CA ALA A 136 -7.46 -9.14 -2.66
C ALA A 136 -6.54 -9.49 -1.48
N ILE A 137 -6.85 -10.56 -0.73
CA ILE A 137 -5.95 -11.24 0.20
C ILE A 137 -5.90 -12.71 -0.21
N GLU A 138 -4.72 -13.18 -0.59
CA GLU A 138 -4.46 -14.56 -1.02
C GLU A 138 -3.56 -15.26 0.01
N GLY A 139 -4.03 -16.34 0.61
CA GLY A 139 -3.26 -17.15 1.55
C GLY A 139 -2.21 -18.01 0.83
N ILE A 140 -0.93 -17.93 1.22
CA ILE A 140 0.15 -18.69 0.55
C ILE A 140 0.08 -20.19 0.88
N LYS A 141 -0.32 -20.55 2.12
CA LYS A 141 -0.35 -21.93 2.60
C LYS A 141 -1.76 -22.49 2.82
N ASP A 142 -2.75 -21.64 2.86
CA ASP A 142 -4.14 -22.02 3.16
C ASP A 142 -5.11 -21.11 2.43
N TYR A 143 -5.72 -21.62 1.36
CA TYR A 143 -6.74 -20.92 0.54
C TYR A 143 -8.01 -20.55 1.35
N LYS A 144 -8.22 -21.13 2.55
CA LYS A 144 -9.30 -20.71 3.45
C LYS A 144 -9.12 -19.27 3.95
N ARG A 145 -7.95 -18.68 3.73
CA ARG A 145 -7.66 -17.27 4.06
C ARG A 145 -7.91 -16.31 2.90
N ASP A 146 -8.30 -16.80 1.74
CA ASP A 146 -8.63 -15.95 0.60
C ASP A 146 -9.82 -15.04 0.91
N ARG A 147 -9.68 -13.76 0.59
CA ARG A 147 -10.70 -12.73 0.81
C ARG A 147 -10.81 -11.84 -0.42
N TRP A 148 -12.03 -11.62 -0.87
CA TRP A 148 -12.32 -10.77 -2.03
C TRP A 148 -12.74 -9.38 -1.57
N PHE A 149 -12.09 -8.36 -2.09
CA PHE A 149 -12.39 -6.95 -1.79
C PHE A 149 -12.35 -6.11 -3.05
N ILE A 150 -13.31 -5.19 -3.14
CA ILE A 150 -13.35 -4.09 -4.11
C ILE A 150 -13.42 -2.78 -3.32
N HIS A 151 -12.33 -2.00 -3.34
CA HIS A 151 -12.20 -0.74 -2.60
C HIS A 151 -12.61 -0.84 -1.12
N ASP A 152 -12.06 -1.84 -0.40
CA ASP A 152 -12.35 -2.22 1.00
C ASP A 152 -13.73 -2.86 1.23
N THR A 153 -14.59 -2.96 0.22
CA THR A 153 -15.85 -3.70 0.35
C THR A 153 -15.57 -5.19 0.27
N HIS A 154 -15.83 -5.92 1.34
CA HIS A 154 -15.69 -7.38 1.38
C HIS A 154 -16.83 -8.03 0.60
N LEU A 155 -16.49 -8.94 -0.30
CA LEU A 155 -17.40 -9.69 -1.15
C LEU A 155 -17.18 -11.19 -0.98
N THR A 156 -18.21 -11.98 -1.24
CA THR A 156 -18.02 -13.40 -1.51
C THR A 156 -17.36 -13.57 -2.88
N LYS A 157 -16.77 -14.73 -3.14
CA LYS A 157 -16.20 -15.04 -4.46
C LYS A 157 -17.25 -14.89 -5.58
N ARG A 158 -18.49 -15.24 -5.30
CA ARG A 158 -19.61 -15.14 -6.25
C ARG A 158 -19.96 -13.68 -6.53
N GLU A 159 -20.14 -12.84 -5.50
CA GLU A 159 -20.45 -11.42 -5.64
C GLU A 159 -19.33 -10.67 -6.38
N HIS A 160 -18.07 -11.01 -6.10
CA HIS A 160 -16.92 -10.46 -6.82
C HIS A 160 -16.97 -10.82 -8.31
N TYR A 161 -17.26 -12.08 -8.65
CA TYR A 161 -17.42 -12.50 -10.03
C TYR A 161 -18.58 -11.76 -10.73
N GLU A 162 -19.72 -11.66 -10.09
CA GLU A 162 -20.92 -10.97 -10.62
C GLU A 162 -20.69 -9.45 -10.78
N TYR A 163 -19.87 -8.83 -9.93
CA TYR A 163 -19.50 -7.41 -10.02
C TYR A 163 -18.78 -7.08 -11.35
N TYR A 164 -17.84 -7.93 -11.75
CA TYR A 164 -17.10 -7.73 -13.01
C TYR A 164 -17.78 -8.39 -14.22
N ASN A 165 -18.69 -9.32 -13.99
CA ASN A 165 -19.44 -10.03 -15.03
C ASN A 165 -20.94 -9.93 -14.74
N PRO A 166 -21.52 -8.73 -14.77
CA PRO A 166 -22.95 -8.58 -14.50
C PRO A 166 -23.75 -9.42 -15.50
N PRO A 167 -24.82 -10.09 -15.05
CA PRO A 167 -25.66 -10.89 -15.94
C PRO A 167 -26.16 -10.00 -17.08
N LYS A 168 -26.06 -10.52 -18.30
CA LYS A 168 -26.60 -9.81 -19.47
C LYS A 168 -28.07 -9.51 -19.20
N LYS A 169 -28.46 -8.23 -19.30
CA LYS A 169 -29.87 -7.84 -19.18
C LYS A 169 -30.67 -8.65 -20.20
N GLN A 170 -31.58 -9.48 -19.70
CA GLN A 170 -32.50 -10.20 -20.60
C GLN A 170 -33.41 -9.18 -21.25
N THR A 171 -33.43 -9.17 -22.59
CA THR A 171 -34.33 -8.32 -23.35
C THR A 171 -35.46 -9.17 -23.90
N ILE A 172 -36.69 -8.66 -23.76
CA ILE A 172 -37.88 -9.22 -24.36
C ILE A 172 -38.12 -8.46 -25.67
N ASN A 173 -38.18 -9.17 -26.77
CA ASN A 173 -38.40 -8.55 -28.08
C ASN A 173 -39.90 -8.39 -28.31
N ILE A 174 -40.36 -7.16 -28.48
CA ILE A 174 -41.75 -6.84 -28.79
C ILE A 174 -41.73 -6.02 -30.09
N ASN A 175 -42.32 -6.58 -31.14
CA ASN A 175 -42.39 -5.94 -32.46
C ASN A 175 -41.03 -5.45 -33.02
N GLY A 176 -39.98 -6.25 -32.84
CA GLY A 176 -38.65 -5.94 -33.35
C GLY A 176 -37.83 -5.01 -32.44
N LYS A 177 -38.38 -4.55 -31.31
CA LYS A 177 -37.68 -3.71 -30.33
C LYS A 177 -37.43 -4.49 -29.04
N GLY A 178 -36.15 -4.53 -28.59
CA GLY A 178 -35.77 -5.18 -27.35
C GLY A 178 -36.03 -4.26 -26.15
N PHE A 179 -36.67 -4.78 -25.12
CA PHE A 179 -36.94 -4.10 -23.86
C PHE A 179 -36.41 -4.93 -22.70
N THR A 180 -35.76 -4.31 -21.73
CA THR A 180 -35.47 -4.94 -20.44
C THR A 180 -36.72 -5.09 -19.61
N LEU A 181 -36.71 -6.00 -18.63
CA LEU A 181 -37.84 -6.16 -17.71
C LEU A 181 -38.14 -4.87 -16.92
N GLU A 182 -37.11 -4.10 -16.57
CA GLU A 182 -37.24 -2.79 -15.92
C GLU A 182 -37.97 -1.77 -16.81
N GLU A 183 -37.58 -1.70 -18.08
CA GLU A 183 -38.25 -0.81 -19.06
C GLU A 183 -39.70 -1.20 -19.29
N LEU A 184 -40.02 -2.50 -19.37
CA LEU A 184 -41.38 -2.98 -19.50
C LEU A 184 -42.21 -2.65 -18.27
N ASN A 185 -41.69 -2.86 -17.07
CA ASN A 185 -42.40 -2.50 -15.84
C ASN A 185 -42.66 -0.99 -15.75
N ALA A 186 -41.68 -0.15 -16.11
CA ALA A 186 -41.88 1.29 -16.17
C ALA A 186 -42.97 1.72 -17.16
N LEU A 187 -43.02 1.09 -18.33
CA LEU A 187 -44.07 1.32 -19.32
C LEU A 187 -45.47 0.90 -18.80
N ILE A 188 -45.55 -0.23 -18.11
CA ILE A 188 -46.80 -0.73 -17.49
C ILE A 188 -47.30 0.25 -16.42
N GLU A 189 -46.41 0.72 -15.53
CA GLU A 189 -46.80 1.69 -14.49
C GLU A 189 -47.27 3.03 -15.11
N THR A 190 -46.59 3.50 -16.15
CA THR A 190 -46.98 4.70 -16.88
C THR A 190 -48.34 4.53 -17.53
N ALA A 191 -48.63 3.37 -18.12
CA ALA A 191 -49.94 3.06 -18.75
C ALA A 191 -51.05 3.00 -17.70
N LYS A 192 -50.80 2.44 -16.51
CA LYS A 192 -51.78 2.40 -15.39
C LYS A 192 -52.10 3.81 -14.87
N GLY A 193 -51.09 4.69 -14.78
CA GLY A 193 -51.25 6.07 -14.31
C GLY A 193 -52.02 6.96 -15.27
N ASN A 194 -52.11 6.59 -16.57
CA ASN A 194 -52.82 7.32 -17.60
C ASN A 194 -54.26 6.78 -17.87
N SER A 195 -54.73 5.78 -17.12
CA SER A 195 -56.11 5.36 -17.19
C SER A 195 -57.00 6.43 -16.51
N LEU A 196 -57.69 7.23 -17.35
CA LEU A 196 -58.67 8.20 -16.88
C LEU A 196 -59.76 7.49 -16.04
N PRO A 197 -60.23 8.11 -14.93
CA PRO A 197 -61.41 7.63 -14.23
C PRO A 197 -62.60 7.81 -15.15
N PHE A 198 -63.35 6.75 -15.32
CA PHE A 198 -64.67 6.79 -15.98
C PHE A 198 -65.63 7.58 -15.12
#